data_67797ba7e411e2623f31a34da5e62d80
#
_entry.id   67797ba7e411e2623f31a34da5e62d80
#
_cell.length_a   1.000
_cell.length_b   1.000
_cell.length_c   1.000
_cell.angle_alpha   90.00
_cell.angle_beta   90.00
_cell.angle_gamma   90.00
#
_symmetry.space_group_name_H-M   'P 1'
#
loop_
_entity.id
_entity.type
_entity.pdbx_description
1 polymer ?
#
loop_
_entity_poly.entity_id
_entity_poly.type
_entity_poly.pdbx_seq_one_letter_code
_entity_poly.pdbx_strand_id
1 'polypeptide(L)'
;DEEQIKLAGAVAKTYPEAGLVLLMTCNRSEIYMSGTGTDFVWLEQQFADTKKFPVEALKGAAMRYEGKSCLTHLCRVVCGLDSAVLGEVEIIRQVKQAYLAAKTRGQTDAEMNMVFQGALRLAKEVAETSQMTHLPVSVGTLACMAALEFGAGKNILIIGAAGQMGSIVMRDLLDADAQVQIVGTSRKHKQALQKILSHERVQWVHYDQRYEYLNWADVIISVTNSPHYTFLASISRGIARSKNNRGFV
;
A
#
# COMPACT_ATOMS: atom_id res chain seq x y z
N ASP A 1 -0.21 5.94 12.87
CA ASP A 1 -1.61 6.01 12.48
C ASP A 1 -2.48 5.87 13.74
N GLU A 2 -3.40 6.81 13.97
CA GLU A 2 -4.21 6.91 15.20
C GLU A 2 -5.08 5.65 15.42
N GLU A 3 -5.64 5.10 14.35
CA GLU A 3 -6.45 3.87 14.40
C GLU A 3 -5.63 2.65 14.85
N GLN A 4 -4.41 2.51 14.35
CA GLN A 4 -3.52 1.41 14.79
C GLN A 4 -3.16 1.54 16.27
N ILE A 5 -2.92 2.75 16.76
CA ILE A 5 -2.62 3.02 18.16
C ILE A 5 -3.83 2.65 19.03
N LYS A 6 -5.03 3.02 18.61
CA LYS A 6 -6.28 2.71 19.31
C LYS A 6 -6.50 1.19 19.40
N LEU A 7 -6.38 0.48 18.28
CA LEU A 7 -6.52 -0.97 18.24
C LEU A 7 -5.47 -1.67 19.11
N ALA A 8 -4.21 -1.27 19.00
CA ALA A 8 -3.12 -1.81 19.79
C ALA A 8 -3.34 -1.57 21.30
N GLY A 9 -3.85 -0.42 21.68
CA GLY A 9 -4.20 -0.10 23.07
C GLY A 9 -5.33 -0.97 23.62
N ALA A 10 -6.37 -1.24 22.82
CA ALA A 10 -7.45 -2.15 23.19
C ALA A 10 -6.95 -3.59 23.41
N VAL A 11 -6.10 -4.08 22.47
CA VAL A 11 -5.51 -5.41 22.57
C VAL A 11 -4.60 -5.52 23.79
N ALA A 12 -3.68 -4.57 24.01
CA ALA A 12 -2.77 -4.60 25.17
C ALA A 12 -3.49 -4.55 26.53
N LYS A 13 -4.67 -3.90 26.59
CA LYS A 13 -5.49 -3.88 27.81
C LYS A 13 -6.13 -5.23 28.09
N THR A 14 -6.57 -5.96 27.07
CA THR A 14 -7.25 -7.26 27.22
C THR A 14 -6.27 -8.42 27.30
N TYR A 15 -5.15 -8.31 26.58
CA TYR A 15 -4.09 -9.32 26.51
C TYR A 15 -2.73 -8.70 26.84
N PRO A 16 -2.48 -8.34 28.12
CA PRO A 16 -1.29 -7.56 28.50
C PRO A 16 0.04 -8.29 28.27
N GLU A 17 0.03 -9.62 28.27
CA GLU A 17 1.23 -10.45 28.07
C GLU A 17 1.46 -10.84 26.59
N ALA A 18 0.48 -10.56 25.71
CA ALA A 18 0.59 -10.97 24.32
C ALA A 18 1.45 -9.98 23.53
N GLY A 19 2.36 -10.51 22.73
CA GLY A 19 3.00 -9.74 21.67
C GLY A 19 2.00 -9.40 20.56
N LEU A 20 2.14 -8.22 19.97
CA LEU A 20 1.23 -7.70 18.93
C LEU A 20 1.99 -7.04 17.79
N VAL A 21 1.71 -7.43 16.56
CA VAL A 21 2.11 -6.69 15.36
C VAL A 21 0.91 -6.46 14.46
N LEU A 22 0.70 -5.22 14.03
CA LEU A 22 -0.36 -4.81 13.12
C LEU A 22 0.24 -4.51 11.73
N LEU A 23 -0.09 -5.33 10.73
CA LEU A 23 0.30 -5.10 9.34
C LEU A 23 -0.89 -4.52 8.58
N MET A 24 -0.81 -3.25 8.24
CA MET A 24 -1.84 -2.52 7.51
C MET A 24 -1.25 -1.96 6.23
N THR A 25 -1.73 -2.47 5.10
CA THR A 25 -1.32 -2.04 3.75
C THR A 25 -2.55 -1.63 2.93
N CYS A 26 -2.38 -1.28 1.67
CA CYS A 26 -3.51 -1.01 0.77
C CYS A 26 -4.34 -2.27 0.46
N ASN A 27 -3.71 -3.46 0.52
CA ASN A 27 -4.33 -4.72 0.07
C ASN A 27 -4.65 -5.68 1.21
N ARG A 28 -4.13 -5.43 2.43
CA ARG A 28 -4.33 -6.34 3.58
C ARG A 28 -4.32 -5.60 4.91
N SER A 29 -5.09 -6.13 5.84
CA SER A 29 -5.08 -5.75 7.24
C SER A 29 -4.94 -7.02 8.07
N GLU A 30 -3.83 -7.17 8.76
CA GLU A 30 -3.51 -8.37 9.51
C GLU A 30 -3.10 -8.02 10.94
N ILE A 31 -3.57 -8.84 11.88
CA ILE A 31 -3.27 -8.74 13.31
C ILE A 31 -2.55 -10.02 13.72
N TYR A 32 -1.31 -9.89 14.11
CA TYR A 32 -0.51 -11.00 14.64
C TYR A 32 -0.39 -10.86 16.14
N MET A 33 -0.74 -11.92 16.85
CA MET A 33 -0.63 -12.00 18.30
C MET A 33 0.09 -13.27 18.72
N SER A 34 0.92 -13.17 19.76
CA SER A 34 1.47 -14.32 20.47
C SER A 34 0.55 -14.72 21.63
N GLY A 35 0.80 -15.90 22.18
CA GLY A 35 0.04 -16.45 23.30
C GLY A 35 -1.08 -17.37 22.88
N THR A 36 -1.87 -17.82 23.86
CA THR A 36 -2.98 -18.76 23.69
C THR A 36 -4.30 -18.15 24.16
N GLY A 37 -5.42 -18.67 23.66
CA GLY A 37 -6.75 -18.26 24.12
C GLY A 37 -7.23 -16.93 23.54
N THR A 38 -6.73 -16.53 22.38
CA THR A 38 -7.22 -15.33 21.66
C THR A 38 -8.69 -15.49 21.27
N ASP A 39 -9.53 -14.56 21.72
CA ASP A 39 -10.91 -14.46 21.25
C ASP A 39 -10.96 -13.71 19.92
N PHE A 40 -11.04 -14.46 18.83
CA PHE A 40 -11.12 -13.90 17.48
C PHE A 40 -12.38 -13.07 17.26
N VAL A 41 -13.51 -13.42 17.89
CA VAL A 41 -14.76 -12.65 17.74
C VAL A 41 -14.60 -11.28 18.38
N TRP A 42 -14.02 -11.23 19.59
CA TRP A 42 -13.69 -9.98 20.24
C TRP A 42 -12.72 -9.13 19.39
N LEU A 43 -11.67 -9.77 18.85
CA LEU A 43 -10.65 -9.08 18.04
C LEU A 43 -11.24 -8.48 16.76
N GLU A 44 -12.11 -9.23 16.07
CA GLU A 44 -12.84 -8.75 14.90
C GLU A 44 -13.76 -7.56 15.24
N GLN A 45 -14.43 -7.60 16.40
CA GLN A 45 -15.25 -6.49 16.88
C GLN A 45 -14.38 -5.24 17.12
N GLN A 46 -13.22 -5.38 17.81
CA GLN A 46 -12.32 -4.25 18.05
C GLN A 46 -11.78 -3.65 16.73
N PHE A 47 -11.50 -4.50 15.76
CA PHE A 47 -11.06 -4.06 14.42
C PHE A 47 -12.18 -3.29 13.71
N ALA A 48 -13.41 -3.82 13.67
CA ALA A 48 -14.57 -3.21 13.05
C ALA A 48 -14.91 -1.86 13.69
N ASP A 49 -14.91 -1.78 15.02
CA ASP A 49 -15.16 -0.54 15.78
C ASP A 49 -14.09 0.53 15.49
N THR A 50 -12.83 0.10 15.37
CA THR A 50 -11.71 0.99 15.07
C THR A 50 -11.82 1.55 13.66
N LYS A 51 -12.22 0.71 12.71
CA LYS A 51 -12.39 1.07 11.29
C LYS A 51 -13.76 1.65 10.95
N LYS A 52 -14.67 1.69 11.93
CA LYS A 52 -16.02 2.28 11.82
C LYS A 52 -16.89 1.62 10.74
N PHE A 53 -16.92 0.30 10.70
CA PHE A 53 -17.84 -0.47 9.86
C PHE A 53 -18.53 -1.60 10.66
N PRO A 54 -19.67 -2.14 10.18
CA PRO A 54 -20.35 -3.24 10.86
C PRO A 54 -19.48 -4.50 10.89
N VAL A 55 -19.38 -5.17 12.04
CA VAL A 55 -18.56 -6.40 12.19
C VAL A 55 -19.05 -7.51 11.25
N GLU A 56 -20.33 -7.51 10.89
CA GLU A 56 -20.94 -8.43 9.93
C GLU A 56 -20.25 -8.37 8.54
N ALA A 57 -19.65 -7.24 8.19
CA ALA A 57 -18.90 -7.08 6.95
C ALA A 57 -17.61 -7.93 6.92
N LEU A 58 -17.10 -8.35 8.08
CA LEU A 58 -15.99 -9.29 8.18
C LEU A 58 -16.41 -10.75 7.97
N LYS A 59 -17.70 -11.04 8.03
CA LYS A 59 -18.20 -12.41 7.89
C LYS A 59 -17.90 -12.96 6.50
N GLY A 60 -17.07 -14.00 6.46
CA GLY A 60 -16.58 -14.60 5.22
C GLY A 60 -15.40 -13.87 4.55
N ALA A 61 -15.01 -12.70 5.04
CA ALA A 61 -13.84 -11.96 4.57
C ALA A 61 -12.64 -12.11 5.50
N ALA A 62 -12.87 -12.23 6.82
CA ALA A 62 -11.81 -12.45 7.78
C ALA A 62 -11.33 -13.91 7.76
N MET A 63 -10.02 -14.09 7.72
CA MET A 63 -9.37 -15.39 7.81
C MET A 63 -8.65 -15.50 9.16
N ARG A 64 -8.71 -16.67 9.78
CA ARG A 64 -8.09 -16.95 11.08
C ARG A 64 -7.05 -18.04 10.92
N TYR A 65 -5.85 -17.79 11.42
CA TYR A 65 -4.73 -18.72 11.38
C TYR A 65 -4.16 -18.90 12.77
N GLU A 66 -3.80 -20.12 13.14
CA GLU A 66 -3.19 -20.44 14.42
C GLU A 66 -1.95 -21.32 14.24
N GLY A 67 -0.99 -21.22 15.15
CA GLY A 67 0.19 -22.06 15.23
C GLY A 67 0.92 -22.13 13.88
N LYS A 68 1.14 -23.35 13.38
CA LYS A 68 1.87 -23.57 12.12
C LYS A 68 1.22 -22.88 10.90
N SER A 69 -0.11 -22.82 10.84
CA SER A 69 -0.79 -22.17 9.72
C SER A 69 -0.56 -20.66 9.72
N CYS A 70 -0.51 -20.03 10.89
CA CYS A 70 -0.16 -18.61 11.05
C CYS A 70 1.27 -18.33 10.59
N LEU A 71 2.24 -19.15 11.02
CA LEU A 71 3.64 -19.03 10.58
C LEU A 71 3.78 -19.19 9.06
N THR A 72 3.09 -20.20 8.51
CA THR A 72 3.10 -20.42 7.04
C THR A 72 2.53 -19.21 6.31
N HIS A 73 1.41 -18.64 6.81
CA HIS A 73 0.81 -17.45 6.22
C HIS A 73 1.78 -16.25 6.26
N LEU A 74 2.38 -15.97 7.43
CA LEU A 74 3.36 -14.89 7.55
C LEU A 74 4.54 -15.06 6.58
N CYS A 75 5.08 -16.28 6.47
CA CYS A 75 6.18 -16.57 5.53
C CYS A 75 5.76 -16.35 4.06
N ARG A 76 4.56 -16.76 3.68
CA ARG A 76 4.01 -16.52 2.34
C ARG A 76 3.85 -15.02 2.07
N VAL A 77 3.29 -14.29 3.04
CA VAL A 77 3.10 -12.82 2.95
C VAL A 77 4.44 -12.13 2.78
N VAL A 78 5.42 -12.41 3.65
CA VAL A 78 6.70 -11.70 3.62
C VAL A 78 7.54 -12.05 2.39
N CYS A 79 7.36 -13.24 1.81
CA CYS A 79 7.98 -13.62 0.54
C CYS A 79 7.22 -13.09 -0.70
N GLY A 80 6.13 -12.35 -0.51
CA GLY A 80 5.33 -11.79 -1.61
C GLY A 80 4.51 -12.84 -2.38
N LEU A 81 4.35 -14.06 -1.83
CA LEU A 81 3.60 -15.14 -2.48
C LEU A 81 2.09 -14.92 -2.46
N ASP A 82 1.60 -14.11 -1.50
CA ASP A 82 0.19 -13.73 -1.36
C ASP A 82 -0.04 -12.26 -1.77
N SER A 83 0.91 -11.64 -2.46
CA SER A 83 0.78 -10.29 -3.00
C SER A 83 0.08 -10.29 -4.37
N ALA A 84 -0.57 -9.18 -4.72
CA ALA A 84 -1.20 -9.00 -6.04
C ALA A 84 -0.18 -9.12 -7.19
N VAL A 85 1.07 -8.72 -6.93
CA VAL A 85 2.23 -8.97 -7.79
C VAL A 85 3.11 -9.98 -7.09
N LEU A 86 3.27 -11.15 -7.69
CA LEU A 86 4.06 -12.24 -7.13
C LEU A 86 5.53 -11.80 -6.95
N GLY A 87 6.05 -11.96 -5.71
CA GLY A 87 7.43 -11.59 -5.39
C GLY A 87 7.64 -10.08 -5.19
N GLU A 88 6.58 -9.30 -4.96
CA GLU A 88 6.68 -7.87 -4.70
C GLU A 88 7.56 -7.58 -3.47
N VAL A 89 8.66 -6.87 -3.67
CA VAL A 89 9.62 -6.54 -2.60
C VAL A 89 9.11 -5.52 -1.60
N GLU A 90 8.09 -4.75 -1.97
CA GLU A 90 7.50 -3.72 -1.12
C GLU A 90 6.88 -4.30 0.16
N ILE A 91 6.30 -5.51 0.09
CA ILE A 91 5.71 -6.18 1.26
C ILE A 91 6.76 -6.50 2.33
N ILE A 92 7.99 -6.87 1.93
CA ILE A 92 9.09 -7.12 2.87
C ILE A 92 9.36 -5.86 3.70
N ARG A 93 9.41 -4.72 3.04
CA ARG A 93 9.61 -3.41 3.68
C ARG A 93 8.46 -3.07 4.63
N GLN A 94 7.22 -3.30 4.22
CA GLN A 94 6.01 -3.04 5.02
C GLN A 94 5.96 -3.93 6.26
N VAL A 95 6.22 -5.23 6.13
CA VAL A 95 6.28 -6.17 7.27
C VAL A 95 7.39 -5.76 8.24
N LYS A 96 8.59 -5.42 7.73
CA LYS A 96 9.70 -4.93 8.55
C LYS A 96 9.33 -3.66 9.31
N GLN A 97 8.68 -2.71 8.65
CA GLN A 97 8.24 -1.46 9.30
C GLN A 97 7.18 -1.70 10.37
N ALA A 98 6.18 -2.55 10.10
CA ALA A 98 5.14 -2.91 11.06
C ALA A 98 5.76 -3.56 12.31
N TYR A 99 6.65 -4.53 12.14
CA TYR A 99 7.37 -5.18 13.22
C TYR A 99 8.23 -4.20 14.04
N LEU A 100 9.04 -3.36 13.38
CA LEU A 100 9.89 -2.38 14.07
C LEU A 100 9.07 -1.35 14.84
N ALA A 101 7.94 -0.90 14.28
CA ALA A 101 7.03 0.01 14.95
C ALA A 101 6.42 -0.61 16.22
N ALA A 102 5.99 -1.88 16.16
CA ALA A 102 5.51 -2.62 17.32
C ALA A 102 6.61 -2.80 18.38
N LYS A 103 7.82 -3.18 17.96
CA LYS A 103 8.98 -3.34 18.83
C LYS A 103 9.36 -2.06 19.55
N THR A 104 9.40 -0.94 18.85
CA THR A 104 9.72 0.38 19.43
C THR A 104 8.68 0.81 20.48
N ARG A 105 7.43 0.35 20.34
CA ARG A 105 6.35 0.59 21.32
C ARG A 105 6.34 -0.39 22.47
N GLY A 106 7.27 -1.36 22.55
CA GLY A 106 7.28 -2.40 23.56
C GLY A 106 6.13 -3.41 23.42
N GLN A 107 5.56 -3.55 22.23
CA GLN A 107 4.41 -4.41 21.93
C GLN A 107 4.80 -5.81 21.46
N THR A 108 6.08 -6.15 21.42
CA THR A 108 6.56 -7.47 20.99
C THR A 108 7.23 -8.21 22.14
N ASP A 109 6.91 -9.48 22.28
CA ASP A 109 7.56 -10.42 23.19
C ASP A 109 8.69 -11.22 22.49
N ALA A 110 9.26 -12.20 23.17
CA ALA A 110 10.33 -13.05 22.65
C ALA A 110 9.88 -13.90 21.46
N GLU A 111 8.65 -14.42 21.49
CA GLU A 111 8.06 -15.25 20.43
C GLU A 111 7.87 -14.44 19.17
N MET A 112 7.23 -13.26 19.25
CA MET A 112 7.03 -12.37 18.12
C MET A 112 8.35 -11.90 17.50
N ASN A 113 9.33 -11.58 18.36
CA ASN A 113 10.66 -11.20 17.88
C ASN A 113 11.34 -12.33 17.09
N MET A 114 11.25 -13.57 17.58
CA MET A 114 11.81 -14.74 16.89
C MET A 114 11.11 -15.00 15.55
N VAL A 115 9.78 -14.98 15.55
CA VAL A 115 8.95 -15.27 14.39
C VAL A 115 9.15 -14.23 13.28
N PHE A 116 9.05 -12.94 13.60
CA PHE A 116 9.19 -11.90 12.59
C PHE A 116 10.61 -11.76 12.05
N GLN A 117 11.63 -11.90 12.89
CA GLN A 117 13.02 -11.90 12.44
C GLN A 117 13.34 -13.13 11.57
N GLY A 118 12.79 -14.31 11.93
CA GLY A 118 12.90 -15.53 11.16
C GLY A 118 12.26 -15.38 9.78
N ALA A 119 11.03 -14.87 9.72
CA ALA A 119 10.29 -14.65 8.48
C ALA A 119 10.99 -13.63 7.56
N LEU A 120 11.50 -12.51 8.11
CA LEU A 120 12.25 -11.52 7.34
C LEU A 120 13.59 -12.05 6.81
N ARG A 121 14.25 -12.94 7.56
CA ARG A 121 15.47 -13.63 7.10
C ARG A 121 15.17 -14.59 5.97
N LEU A 122 14.10 -15.39 6.11
CA LEU A 122 13.62 -16.29 5.06
C LEU A 122 13.29 -15.50 3.78
N ALA A 123 12.60 -14.39 3.88
CA ALA A 123 12.28 -13.56 2.71
C ALA A 123 13.53 -13.08 1.97
N LYS A 124 14.56 -12.68 2.71
CA LYS A 124 15.85 -12.28 2.12
C LYS A 124 16.51 -13.47 1.40
N GLU A 125 16.54 -14.63 2.02
CA GLU A 125 17.11 -15.83 1.43
C GLU A 125 16.35 -16.27 0.17
N VAL A 126 15.01 -16.25 0.22
CA VAL A 126 14.16 -16.52 -0.95
C VAL A 126 14.43 -15.51 -2.07
N ALA A 127 14.55 -14.22 -1.72
CA ALA A 127 14.86 -13.17 -2.68
C ALA A 127 16.23 -13.38 -3.36
N GLU A 128 17.24 -13.81 -2.61
CA GLU A 128 18.61 -14.04 -3.12
C GLU A 128 18.71 -15.34 -3.95
N THR A 129 17.91 -16.37 -3.64
CA THR A 129 18.01 -17.69 -4.26
C THR A 129 17.01 -17.95 -5.38
N SER A 130 15.84 -17.28 -5.34
CA SER A 130 14.80 -17.43 -6.36
C SER A 130 14.98 -16.43 -7.50
N GLN A 131 14.69 -16.86 -8.72
CA GLN A 131 14.65 -15.96 -9.88
C GLN A 131 13.44 -15.00 -9.84
N MET A 132 12.56 -15.11 -8.85
CA MET A 132 11.35 -14.31 -8.71
C MET A 132 11.62 -12.81 -8.48
N THR A 133 12.79 -12.47 -7.95
CA THR A 133 13.18 -11.08 -7.63
C THR A 133 14.07 -10.42 -8.68
N HIS A 134 14.37 -11.10 -9.79
CA HIS A 134 15.18 -10.52 -10.86
C HIS A 134 14.47 -9.40 -11.63
N LEU A 135 13.16 -9.28 -11.47
CA LEU A 135 12.40 -8.11 -11.88
C LEU A 135 11.80 -7.49 -10.62
N PRO A 136 12.35 -6.40 -10.08
CA PRO A 136 11.74 -5.66 -8.97
C PRO A 136 10.48 -4.94 -9.49
N VAL A 137 9.48 -5.73 -9.86
CA VAL A 137 8.24 -5.21 -10.42
C VAL A 137 7.28 -4.95 -9.26
N SER A 138 7.19 -3.70 -8.85
CA SER A 138 6.14 -3.24 -7.96
C SER A 138 4.84 -2.96 -8.74
N VAL A 139 3.70 -2.88 -8.06
CA VAL A 139 2.45 -2.40 -8.69
C VAL A 139 2.68 -1.02 -9.34
N GLY A 140 3.51 -0.17 -8.71
CA GLY A 140 3.90 1.13 -9.28
C GLY A 140 4.69 0.99 -10.57
N THR A 141 5.65 0.08 -10.63
CA THR A 141 6.43 -0.20 -11.84
C THR A 141 5.55 -0.75 -12.96
N LEU A 142 4.60 -1.66 -12.65
CA LEU A 142 3.62 -2.13 -13.64
C LEU A 142 2.73 -1.00 -14.17
N ALA A 143 2.27 -0.11 -13.29
CA ALA A 143 1.51 1.06 -13.70
C ALA A 143 2.33 2.00 -14.60
N CYS A 144 3.62 2.17 -14.32
CA CYS A 144 4.56 2.90 -15.16
C CYS A 144 4.69 2.24 -16.54
N MET A 145 4.95 0.93 -16.60
CA MET A 145 5.07 0.19 -17.87
C MET A 145 3.78 0.28 -18.69
N ALA A 146 2.63 0.07 -18.07
CA ALA A 146 1.34 0.20 -18.72
C ALA A 146 1.11 1.64 -19.26
N ALA A 147 1.45 2.65 -18.47
CA ALA A 147 1.33 4.04 -18.88
C ALA A 147 2.20 4.37 -20.09
N LEU A 148 3.41 3.83 -20.17
CA LEU A 148 4.33 4.01 -21.30
C LEU A 148 3.88 3.24 -22.54
N GLU A 149 3.30 2.05 -22.37
CA GLU A 149 2.78 1.22 -23.45
C GLU A 149 1.51 1.82 -24.07
N PHE A 150 0.53 2.24 -23.24
CA PHE A 150 -0.71 2.85 -23.72
C PHE A 150 -0.55 4.30 -24.18
N GLY A 151 0.45 4.97 -23.67
CA GLY A 151 0.67 6.37 -23.89
C GLY A 151 1.74 6.62 -24.95
N ALA A 152 1.39 6.60 -26.22
CA ALA A 152 2.12 7.43 -27.18
C ALA A 152 2.11 8.93 -26.75
N GLY A 153 1.47 9.23 -25.62
CA GLY A 153 1.31 10.53 -25.01
C GLY A 153 2.34 10.78 -23.90
N LYS A 154 2.77 12.01 -23.81
CA LYS A 154 3.84 12.45 -22.93
C LYS A 154 3.34 13.12 -21.66
N ASN A 155 2.03 13.30 -21.52
CA ASN A 155 1.40 14.05 -20.45
C ASN A 155 0.71 13.09 -19.48
N ILE A 156 1.24 12.95 -18.28
CA ILE A 156 0.75 11.99 -17.27
C ILE A 156 0.26 12.74 -16.04
N LEU A 157 -1.01 12.51 -15.67
CA LEU A 157 -1.58 13.00 -14.42
C LEU A 157 -1.53 11.91 -13.37
N ILE A 158 -0.80 12.14 -12.28
CA ILE A 158 -0.72 11.20 -11.13
C ILE A 158 -1.52 11.76 -9.97
N ILE A 159 -2.61 11.07 -9.61
CA ILE A 159 -3.45 11.43 -8.48
C ILE A 159 -2.98 10.66 -7.25
N GLY A 160 -2.59 11.42 -6.21
CA GLY A 160 -1.94 10.84 -5.03
C GLY A 160 -0.42 10.70 -5.19
N ALA A 161 0.20 11.47 -6.07
CA ALA A 161 1.63 11.45 -6.38
C ALA A 161 2.54 11.62 -5.14
N ALA A 162 2.08 12.34 -4.11
CA ALA A 162 2.81 12.54 -2.86
C ALA A 162 2.72 11.33 -1.89
N GLY A 163 1.93 10.31 -2.23
CA GLY A 163 1.85 9.05 -1.50
C GLY A 163 3.05 8.15 -1.79
N GLN A 164 3.16 7.07 -1.01
CA GLN A 164 4.24 6.10 -1.18
C GLN A 164 4.26 5.49 -2.59
N MET A 165 3.13 4.96 -3.06
CA MET A 165 3.01 4.37 -4.39
C MET A 165 3.17 5.41 -5.48
N GLY A 166 2.57 6.61 -5.33
CA GLY A 166 2.68 7.70 -6.30
C GLY A 166 4.12 8.18 -6.50
N SER A 167 4.92 8.20 -5.42
CA SER A 167 6.34 8.57 -5.51
C SER A 167 7.19 7.53 -6.24
N ILE A 168 6.83 6.25 -6.15
CA ILE A 168 7.48 5.16 -6.91
C ILE A 168 7.15 5.32 -8.39
N VAL A 169 5.85 5.39 -8.73
CA VAL A 169 5.39 5.58 -10.13
C VAL A 169 6.05 6.80 -10.78
N MET A 170 6.08 7.93 -10.07
CA MET A 170 6.68 9.16 -10.59
C MET A 170 8.18 8.99 -10.88
N ARG A 171 8.91 8.36 -9.99
CA ARG A 171 10.35 8.10 -10.16
C ARG A 171 10.60 7.17 -11.34
N ASP A 172 9.87 6.05 -11.38
CA ASP A 172 10.01 5.07 -12.46
C ASP A 172 9.69 5.67 -13.83
N LEU A 173 8.68 6.56 -13.93
CA LEU A 173 8.38 7.30 -15.17
C LEU A 173 9.48 8.27 -15.57
N LEU A 174 10.05 9.00 -14.62
CA LEU A 174 11.13 9.94 -14.89
C LEU A 174 12.42 9.25 -15.34
N ASP A 175 12.67 8.04 -14.79
CA ASP A 175 13.83 7.22 -15.13
C ASP A 175 13.66 6.51 -16.49
N ALA A 176 12.42 6.10 -16.82
CA ALA A 176 12.14 5.29 -18.01
C ALA A 176 12.06 6.11 -19.31
N ASP A 177 11.53 7.33 -19.28
CA ASP A 177 11.37 8.18 -20.48
C ASP A 177 11.70 9.65 -20.20
N ALA A 178 12.66 10.18 -20.94
CA ALA A 178 13.06 11.57 -20.87
C ALA A 178 12.02 12.58 -21.40
N GLN A 179 10.96 12.13 -22.08
CA GLN A 179 9.98 13.02 -22.72
C GLN A 179 8.67 13.17 -21.95
N VAL A 180 8.42 12.37 -20.90
CA VAL A 180 7.18 12.49 -20.11
C VAL A 180 7.12 13.81 -19.35
N GLN A 181 5.94 14.43 -19.36
CA GLN A 181 5.58 15.55 -18.51
C GLN A 181 4.59 15.06 -17.46
N ILE A 182 4.81 15.37 -16.20
CA ILE A 182 4.03 14.84 -15.09
C ILE A 182 3.36 15.98 -14.34
N VAL A 183 2.05 15.84 -14.12
CA VAL A 183 1.33 16.63 -13.12
C VAL A 183 1.00 15.71 -11.95
N GLY A 184 1.62 15.99 -10.81
CA GLY A 184 1.40 15.26 -9.57
C GLY A 184 0.45 16.00 -8.62
N THR A 185 -0.59 15.32 -8.10
CA THR A 185 -1.50 15.93 -7.14
C THR A 185 -1.20 15.55 -5.70
N SER A 186 -1.40 16.51 -4.77
CA SER A 186 -1.27 16.30 -3.34
C SER A 186 -2.32 17.09 -2.55
N ARG A 187 -2.86 16.50 -1.44
CA ARG A 187 -3.75 17.20 -0.50
C ARG A 187 -2.99 18.09 0.48
N LYS A 188 -1.75 17.77 0.77
CA LYS A 188 -0.89 18.54 1.69
C LYS A 188 0.36 18.94 0.92
N HIS A 189 0.63 20.25 0.88
CA HIS A 189 1.92 20.73 0.40
C HIS A 189 3.03 20.22 1.32
N LYS A 190 3.50 19.02 1.05
CA LYS A 190 4.69 18.47 1.71
C LYS A 190 5.91 19.06 1.00
N GLN A 191 6.36 20.23 1.45
CA GLN A 191 7.58 20.90 0.95
C GLN A 191 8.79 19.94 0.89
N ALA A 192 8.87 18.97 1.80
CA ALA A 192 9.92 17.96 1.81
C ALA A 192 9.85 17.01 0.59
N LEU A 193 8.64 16.61 0.15
CA LEU A 193 8.47 15.75 -1.03
C LEU A 193 8.67 16.54 -2.33
N GLN A 194 8.30 17.82 -2.36
CA GLN A 194 8.58 18.69 -3.49
C GLN A 194 10.08 18.88 -3.70
N LYS A 195 10.88 18.91 -2.63
CA LYS A 195 12.36 18.96 -2.74
C LYS A 195 12.97 17.66 -3.25
N ILE A 196 12.40 16.50 -2.87
CA ILE A 196 12.93 15.18 -3.25
C ILE A 196 12.55 14.82 -4.70
N LEU A 197 11.40 15.31 -5.17
CA LEU A 197 10.85 15.06 -6.50
C LEU A 197 10.72 16.36 -7.32
N SER A 198 11.54 17.39 -7.01
CA SER A 198 11.63 18.57 -7.85
C SER A 198 12.40 18.21 -9.13
N HIS A 199 11.66 18.13 -10.21
CA HIS A 199 12.20 17.89 -11.55
C HIS A 199 11.54 18.86 -12.52
N GLU A 200 12.25 19.35 -13.51
CA GLU A 200 11.73 20.31 -14.50
C GLU A 200 10.49 19.80 -15.25
N ARG A 201 10.34 18.48 -15.34
CA ARG A 201 9.22 17.78 -15.99
C ARG A 201 8.05 17.49 -15.03
N VAL A 202 8.12 17.95 -13.77
CA VAL A 202 7.09 17.66 -12.74
C VAL A 202 6.46 18.96 -12.28
N GLN A 203 5.17 19.09 -12.52
CA GLN A 203 4.34 20.14 -11.94
C GLN A 203 3.53 19.58 -10.77
N TRP A 204 3.59 20.24 -9.62
CA TRP A 204 2.79 19.88 -8.45
C TRP A 204 1.57 20.79 -8.34
N VAL A 205 0.39 20.17 -8.17
CA VAL A 205 -0.87 20.89 -8.02
C VAL A 205 -1.66 20.37 -6.81
N HIS A 206 -2.59 21.19 -6.29
CA HIS A 206 -3.49 20.74 -5.24
C HIS A 206 -4.44 19.66 -5.77
N TYR A 207 -4.84 18.72 -4.90
CA TYR A 207 -5.72 17.61 -5.26
C TYR A 207 -7.02 18.06 -5.94
N ASP A 208 -7.59 19.19 -5.53
CA ASP A 208 -8.85 19.69 -6.08
C ASP A 208 -8.71 20.20 -7.50
N GLN A 209 -7.51 20.56 -7.94
CA GLN A 209 -7.21 21.01 -9.31
C GLN A 209 -7.07 19.84 -10.31
N ARG A 210 -7.17 18.57 -9.86
CA ARG A 210 -7.00 17.40 -10.75
C ARG A 210 -7.90 17.41 -11.98
N TYR A 211 -9.10 18.00 -11.85
CA TYR A 211 -10.05 18.10 -12.96
C TYR A 211 -9.59 19.03 -14.09
N GLU A 212 -8.82 20.05 -13.80
CA GLU A 212 -8.29 21.01 -14.76
C GLU A 212 -7.31 20.35 -15.74
N TYR A 213 -6.63 19.27 -15.28
CA TYR A 213 -5.62 18.56 -16.05
C TYR A 213 -6.14 17.32 -16.79
N LEU A 214 -7.43 16.97 -16.66
CA LEU A 214 -7.98 15.79 -17.33
C LEU A 214 -7.90 15.86 -18.86
N ASN A 215 -8.10 17.04 -19.44
CA ASN A 215 -8.00 17.25 -20.89
C ASN A 215 -6.54 17.34 -21.37
N TRP A 216 -5.63 17.75 -20.49
CA TRP A 216 -4.20 17.84 -20.77
C TRP A 216 -3.56 16.45 -20.76
N ALA A 217 -3.93 15.60 -19.81
CA ALA A 217 -3.35 14.29 -19.62
C ALA A 217 -3.68 13.31 -20.75
N ASP A 218 -2.68 12.61 -21.24
CA ASP A 218 -2.85 11.45 -22.13
C ASP A 218 -3.10 10.18 -21.33
N VAL A 219 -2.48 10.07 -20.16
CA VAL A 219 -2.65 8.97 -19.20
C VAL A 219 -2.95 9.53 -17.80
N ILE A 220 -3.86 8.87 -17.09
CA ILE A 220 -4.21 9.23 -15.72
C ILE A 220 -3.94 8.01 -14.82
N ILE A 221 -3.07 8.18 -13.83
CA ILE A 221 -2.73 7.16 -12.85
C ILE A 221 -3.29 7.59 -11.50
N SER A 222 -4.18 6.79 -10.91
CA SER A 222 -4.75 7.06 -9.59
C SER A 222 -4.21 6.09 -8.55
N VAL A 223 -3.42 6.61 -7.60
CA VAL A 223 -2.73 5.86 -6.54
C VAL A 223 -3.02 6.45 -5.16
N THR A 224 -4.31 6.60 -4.86
CA THR A 224 -4.76 7.20 -3.60
C THR A 224 -5.32 6.15 -2.64
N ASN A 225 -5.04 6.30 -1.34
CA ASN A 225 -5.72 5.57 -0.25
C ASN A 225 -7.02 6.27 0.17
N SER A 226 -7.68 7.00 -0.74
CA SER A 226 -8.92 7.68 -0.44
C SER A 226 -10.08 6.67 -0.36
N PRO A 227 -10.92 6.70 0.69
CA PRO A 227 -12.13 5.88 0.74
C PRO A 227 -13.22 6.39 -0.22
N HIS A 228 -13.00 7.51 -0.87
CA HIS A 228 -13.94 8.12 -1.81
C HIS A 228 -13.45 7.97 -3.24
N TYR A 229 -14.39 7.94 -4.18
CA TYR A 229 -14.09 7.94 -5.61
C TYR A 229 -13.22 9.16 -5.98
N THR A 230 -12.15 8.89 -6.71
CA THR A 230 -11.21 9.93 -7.16
C THR A 230 -11.84 10.81 -8.24
N PHE A 231 -12.74 10.23 -9.03
CA PHE A 231 -13.53 10.90 -10.07
C PHE A 231 -15.00 10.60 -9.93
N LEU A 232 -15.83 11.58 -10.21
CA LEU A 232 -17.27 11.41 -10.36
C LEU A 232 -17.60 10.97 -11.80
N ALA A 233 -18.46 9.97 -11.95
CA ALA A 233 -18.86 9.41 -13.24
C ALA A 233 -19.44 10.46 -14.21
N SER A 234 -20.08 11.51 -13.69
CA SER A 234 -20.61 12.63 -14.49
C SER A 234 -19.51 13.41 -15.22
N ILE A 235 -18.32 13.52 -14.63
CA ILE A 235 -17.18 14.27 -15.17
C ILE A 235 -16.39 13.39 -16.13
N SER A 236 -16.15 12.12 -15.77
CA SER A 236 -15.39 11.19 -16.61
C SER A 236 -16.09 10.87 -17.94
N ARG A 237 -17.42 10.81 -17.99
CA ARG A 237 -18.18 10.61 -19.23
C ARG A 237 -18.05 11.75 -20.23
N GLY A 238 -17.91 13.00 -19.77
CA GLY A 238 -17.68 14.17 -20.63
C GLY A 238 -16.33 14.10 -21.32
N ILE A 239 -15.31 13.63 -20.64
CA ILE A 239 -13.93 13.56 -21.13
C ILE A 239 -13.72 12.37 -22.08
N ALA A 240 -14.29 11.22 -21.77
CA ALA A 240 -14.24 10.02 -22.61
C ALA A 240 -14.91 10.24 -23.99
N ARG A 241 -15.90 11.12 -24.07
CA ARG A 241 -16.54 11.52 -25.34
C ARG A 241 -15.72 12.51 -26.17
N SER A 242 -14.84 13.28 -25.52
CA SER A 242 -14.03 14.33 -26.16
C SER A 242 -12.72 13.80 -26.77
N LYS A 243 -12.20 12.69 -26.25
CA LYS A 243 -10.96 12.07 -26.73
C LYS A 243 -11.31 10.68 -27.28
N ASN A 244 -11.41 10.54 -28.59
CA ASN A 244 -11.56 9.25 -29.26
C ASN A 244 -10.54 8.23 -28.71
N ASN A 245 -11.01 7.23 -27.97
CA ASN A 245 -10.32 5.99 -27.60
C ASN A 245 -8.96 6.15 -26.88
N ARG A 246 -8.92 6.70 -25.64
CA ARG A 246 -7.71 6.64 -24.80
C ARG A 246 -8.02 5.95 -23.48
N GLY A 247 -7.19 4.95 -23.14
CA GLY A 247 -7.41 4.07 -21.99
C GLY A 247 -7.23 4.75 -20.64
N PHE A 248 -8.02 4.31 -19.67
CA PHE A 248 -7.79 4.55 -18.24
C PHE A 248 -7.02 3.37 -17.65
N VAL A 249 -5.94 3.65 -16.93
CA VAL A 249 -5.18 2.69 -16.12
C VAL A 249 -5.28 3.07 -14.64
#